data_252755a70ebae0bfb052f8edfea356a9
#
_entry.id   252755a70ebae0bfb052f8edfea356a9
#
_cell.length_a   1.000
_cell.length_b   1.000
_cell.length_c   1.000
_cell.angle_alpha   90.00
_cell.angle_beta   90.00
_cell.angle_gamma   90.00
#
_symmetry.space_group_name_H-M   'P 1'
#
loop_
_entity.id
_entity.type
_entity.pdbx_description
1 polymer ?
#
loop_
_entity_poly.entity_id
_entity_poly.type
_entity_poly.pdbx_seq_one_letter_code
_entity_poly.pdbx_strand_id
1 'polypeptide(L)'
;MIYACDNNFVPKFSYGYKGKDMDKSEHRAMDFETYKKERDAERKKAHYRKIKCVGDYTFRSYVKSVSAPYDGLQIYNGTTLVADVDVPKGLNVIGKIGDYYYSEVLGDEESMKLWIYRFRL
;
A
#
# COMPACT_ATOMS: atom_id res chain seq x y z
N MET A 1 8.90 2.20 -6.12
CA MET A 1 8.57 1.92 -7.53
C MET A 1 7.87 0.59 -7.66
N ILE A 2 6.98 0.51 -8.60
CA ILE A 2 6.29 -0.73 -8.99
C ILE A 2 6.98 -1.24 -10.25
N TYR A 3 7.39 -2.51 -10.26
CA TYR A 3 8.06 -3.12 -11.39
C TYR A 3 7.11 -4.08 -12.10
N ALA A 4 6.91 -3.88 -13.39
CA ALA A 4 6.21 -4.83 -14.25
C ALA A 4 7.25 -5.80 -14.83
N CYS A 5 7.05 -7.09 -14.60
CA CYS A 5 7.97 -8.14 -15.00
C CYS A 5 7.35 -9.07 -16.05
N ASP A 6 8.19 -9.76 -16.82
CA ASP A 6 7.76 -10.86 -17.66
C ASP A 6 7.55 -12.16 -16.84
N ASN A 7 7.22 -13.27 -17.51
CA ASN A 7 6.99 -14.56 -16.87
C ASN A 7 8.24 -15.17 -16.19
N ASN A 8 9.44 -14.66 -16.51
CA ASN A 8 10.70 -15.06 -15.91
C ASN A 8 11.16 -14.11 -14.80
N PHE A 9 10.26 -13.22 -14.33
CA PHE A 9 10.52 -12.18 -13.34
C PHE A 9 11.59 -11.16 -13.76
N VAL A 10 11.81 -10.99 -15.08
CA VAL A 10 12.70 -9.95 -15.59
C VAL A 10 11.94 -8.64 -15.68
N PRO A 11 12.39 -7.57 -15.01
CA PRO A 11 11.74 -6.27 -15.07
C PRO A 11 11.70 -5.72 -16.50
N LYS A 12 10.52 -5.30 -16.95
CA LYS A 12 10.31 -4.68 -18.26
C LYS A 12 10.25 -3.16 -18.17
N PHE A 13 9.57 -2.65 -17.16
CA PHE A 13 9.49 -1.23 -16.87
C PHE A 13 9.09 -1.04 -15.41
N SER A 14 9.25 0.19 -14.93
CA SER A 14 8.83 0.56 -13.59
C SER A 14 7.95 1.80 -13.63
N TYR A 15 7.09 1.93 -12.65
CA TYR A 15 6.20 3.08 -12.49
C TYR A 15 5.85 3.27 -11.02
N GLY A 16 5.18 4.35 -10.72
CA GLY A 16 4.65 4.61 -9.40
C GLY A 16 5.01 5.99 -8.91
N TYR A 17 4.19 6.48 -8.01
CA TYR A 17 4.36 7.75 -7.34
C TYR A 17 4.46 7.53 -5.84
N LYS A 18 5.13 8.45 -5.14
CA LYS A 18 5.13 8.46 -3.69
C LYS A 18 3.70 8.61 -3.18
N GLY A 19 3.34 7.87 -2.13
CA GLY A 19 2.03 7.99 -1.50
C GLY A 19 1.82 9.38 -0.92
N LYS A 20 0.58 9.87 -1.02
CA LYS A 20 0.18 11.14 -0.47
C LYS A 20 0.41 11.17 1.05
N ASP A 21 1.01 12.24 1.53
CA ASP A 21 1.32 12.46 2.96
C ASP A 21 2.20 11.38 3.61
N MET A 22 2.95 10.61 2.82
CA MET A 22 3.98 9.72 3.36
C MET A 22 5.15 10.51 3.91
N ASP A 23 5.65 10.10 5.06
CA ASP A 23 6.88 10.66 5.62
C ASP A 23 8.05 10.45 4.67
N LYS A 24 8.97 11.43 4.64
CA LYS A 24 10.20 11.32 3.86
C LYS A 24 11.12 10.28 4.50
N SER A 25 11.62 9.35 3.70
CA SER A 25 12.73 8.50 4.09
C SER A 25 14.02 9.05 3.50
N GLU A 26 15.03 9.20 4.31
CA GLU A 26 16.36 9.58 3.88
C GLU A 26 17.24 8.33 3.80
N HIS A 27 17.83 8.11 2.63
CA HIS A 27 18.82 7.06 2.43
C HIS A 27 20.22 7.63 2.61
N ARG A 28 20.96 7.14 3.59
CA ARG A 28 22.36 7.49 3.80
C ARG A 28 23.18 6.25 4.10
N ALA A 29 24.46 6.30 3.75
CA ALA A 29 25.37 5.25 4.11
C ALA A 29 25.55 5.21 5.63
N MET A 30 25.50 4.02 6.23
CA MET A 30 25.66 3.81 7.66
C MET A 30 26.27 2.45 7.93
N ASP A 31 26.84 2.25 9.12
CA ASP A 31 27.33 0.94 9.53
C ASP A 31 26.18 -0.02 9.85
N PHE A 32 26.50 -1.31 9.96
CA PHE A 32 25.50 -2.35 10.14
C PHE A 32 24.71 -2.23 11.46
N GLU A 33 25.36 -1.81 12.54
CA GLU A 33 24.70 -1.65 13.84
C GLU A 33 23.72 -0.48 13.86
N THR A 34 24.12 0.65 13.27
CA THR A 34 23.24 1.82 13.09
C THR A 34 22.09 1.46 12.16
N TYR A 35 22.36 0.75 11.06
CA TYR A 35 21.34 0.24 10.13
C TYR A 35 20.31 -0.62 10.85
N LYS A 36 20.74 -1.55 11.71
CA LYS A 36 19.84 -2.41 12.48
C LYS A 36 18.90 -1.61 13.37
N LYS A 37 19.42 -0.63 14.09
CA LYS A 37 18.62 0.23 14.96
C LYS A 37 17.64 1.10 14.18
N GLU A 38 18.09 1.71 13.10
CA GLU A 38 17.26 2.57 12.26
C GLU A 38 16.23 1.78 11.47
N ARG A 39 16.53 0.55 11.04
CA ARG A 39 15.57 -0.33 10.35
C ARG A 39 14.35 -0.62 11.22
N ASP A 40 14.55 -0.88 12.52
CA ASP A 40 13.43 -1.13 13.43
C ASP A 40 12.62 0.13 13.69
N ALA A 41 13.26 1.29 13.71
CA ALA A 41 12.58 2.58 13.78
C ALA A 41 11.84 2.91 12.48
N GLU A 42 12.42 2.62 11.31
CA GLU A 42 11.83 2.88 9.99
C GLU A 42 10.63 1.99 9.68
N ARG A 43 10.58 0.76 10.19
CA ARG A 43 9.41 -0.12 10.07
C ARG A 43 8.15 0.50 10.66
N LYS A 44 8.29 1.45 11.56
CA LYS A 44 7.20 2.22 12.17
C LYS A 44 6.84 3.48 11.38
N LYS A 45 7.60 3.80 10.34
CA LYS A 45 7.37 4.95 9.47
C LYS A 45 6.53 4.59 8.25
N ALA A 46 6.33 5.57 7.38
CA ALA A 46 5.63 5.37 6.11
C ALA A 46 6.28 4.27 5.26
N HIS A 47 5.50 3.35 4.79
CA HIS A 47 5.94 2.29 3.90
C HIS A 47 4.78 1.73 3.06
N TYR A 48 5.10 1.18 1.91
CA TYR A 48 4.14 0.45 1.09
C TYR A 48 3.96 -0.95 1.66
N ARG A 49 2.71 -1.44 1.65
CA ARG A 49 2.38 -2.75 2.21
C ARG A 49 2.15 -3.79 1.15
N LYS A 50 1.08 -3.66 0.41
CA LYS A 50 0.66 -4.64 -0.59
C LYS A 50 0.33 -3.99 -1.90
N ILE A 51 0.56 -4.75 -2.97
CA ILE A 51 0.12 -4.42 -4.31
C ILE A 51 -0.71 -5.59 -4.86
N LYS A 52 -1.83 -5.28 -5.49
CA LYS A 52 -2.73 -6.29 -6.06
C LYS A 52 -3.35 -5.77 -7.35
N CYS A 53 -3.29 -6.59 -8.40
CA CYS A 53 -4.03 -6.32 -9.63
C CYS A 53 -5.40 -6.99 -9.53
N VAL A 54 -6.46 -6.20 -9.72
CA VAL A 54 -7.84 -6.68 -9.69
C VAL A 54 -8.60 -6.01 -10.83
N GLY A 55 -9.08 -6.80 -11.79
CA GLY A 55 -9.70 -6.25 -13.01
C GLY A 55 -8.68 -5.40 -13.78
N ASP A 56 -9.09 -4.21 -14.16
CA ASP A 56 -8.26 -3.28 -14.95
C ASP A 56 -7.36 -2.38 -14.09
N TYR A 57 -7.41 -2.54 -12.77
CA TYR A 57 -6.72 -1.65 -11.84
C TYR A 57 -5.66 -2.37 -11.02
N THR A 58 -4.65 -1.62 -10.64
CA THR A 58 -3.64 -2.03 -9.67
C THR A 58 -3.81 -1.21 -8.40
N PHE A 59 -3.93 -1.89 -7.27
CA PHE A 59 -4.11 -1.28 -5.95
C PHE A 59 -2.83 -1.44 -5.15
N ARG A 60 -2.31 -0.33 -4.63
CA ARG A 60 -1.14 -0.34 -3.73
C ARG A 60 -1.49 0.35 -2.43
N SER A 61 -1.54 -0.43 -1.35
CA SER A 61 -1.79 0.11 -0.01
C SER A 61 -0.49 0.55 0.65
N TYR A 62 -0.56 1.57 1.49
CA TYR A 62 0.59 2.09 2.20
C TYR A 62 0.23 2.66 3.56
N VAL A 63 1.22 2.67 4.45
CA VAL A 63 1.15 3.30 5.76
C VAL A 63 1.75 4.69 5.64
N LYS A 64 1.02 5.73 6.06
CA LYS A 64 1.48 7.12 6.03
C LYS A 64 2.46 7.41 7.16
N SER A 65 2.09 7.02 8.36
CA SER A 65 2.90 7.03 9.58
C SER A 65 2.19 6.19 10.63
N VAL A 66 2.90 5.82 11.69
CA VAL A 66 2.31 5.02 12.79
C VAL A 66 1.19 5.79 13.51
N SER A 67 1.33 7.10 13.60
CA SER A 67 0.38 7.98 14.29
C SER A 67 -0.78 8.45 13.41
N ALA A 68 -0.72 8.24 12.10
CA ALA A 68 -1.79 8.66 11.20
C ALA A 68 -3.07 7.84 11.48
N PRO A 69 -4.26 8.47 11.49
CA PRO A 69 -5.52 7.75 11.76
C PRO A 69 -5.97 6.87 10.58
N TYR A 70 -5.42 7.09 9.40
CA TYR A 70 -5.74 6.37 8.17
C TYR A 70 -4.49 5.87 7.49
N ASP A 71 -4.65 4.80 6.71
CA ASP A 71 -3.69 4.39 5.70
C ASP A 71 -4.03 5.03 4.35
N GLY A 72 -3.22 4.80 3.35
CA GLY A 72 -3.44 5.24 1.99
C GLY A 72 -3.66 4.09 1.03
N LEU A 73 -4.38 4.37 -0.04
CA LEU A 73 -4.59 3.45 -1.15
C LEU A 73 -4.38 4.20 -2.46
N GLN A 74 -3.40 3.76 -3.23
CA GLN A 74 -3.18 4.21 -4.60
C GLN A 74 -3.84 3.26 -5.57
N ILE A 75 -4.51 3.82 -6.56
CA ILE A 75 -5.20 3.08 -7.62
C ILE A 75 -4.63 3.49 -8.96
N TYR A 76 -4.11 2.52 -9.70
CA TYR A 76 -3.53 2.72 -11.02
C TYR A 76 -4.39 2.05 -12.10
N ASN A 77 -4.55 2.74 -13.22
CA ASN A 77 -5.04 2.16 -14.46
C ASN A 77 -3.86 2.10 -15.43
N GLY A 78 -3.35 0.89 -15.69
CA GLY A 78 -2.08 0.74 -16.37
C GLY A 78 -0.96 1.38 -15.54
N THR A 79 -0.25 2.36 -16.11
CA THR A 79 0.80 3.11 -15.42
C THR A 79 0.32 4.45 -14.86
N THR A 80 -0.95 4.79 -15.06
CA THR A 80 -1.52 6.08 -14.66
C THR A 80 -2.12 6.00 -13.27
N LEU A 81 -1.68 6.88 -12.37
CA LEU A 81 -2.30 7.03 -11.06
C LEU A 81 -3.66 7.72 -11.23
N VAL A 82 -4.74 7.00 -10.93
CA VAL A 82 -6.12 7.52 -11.03
C VAL A 82 -6.68 8.00 -9.70
N ALA A 83 -6.16 7.49 -8.58
CA ALA A 83 -6.58 7.92 -7.26
C ALA A 83 -5.50 7.64 -6.21
N ASP A 84 -5.45 8.48 -5.18
CA ASP A 84 -4.65 8.29 -3.97
C ASP A 84 -5.50 8.78 -2.81
N VAL A 85 -6.09 7.86 -2.06
CA VAL A 85 -7.15 8.15 -1.09
C VAL A 85 -6.82 7.62 0.29
N ASP A 86 -7.45 8.23 1.30
CA ASP A 86 -7.39 7.74 2.67
C ASP A 86 -8.35 6.55 2.82
N VAL A 87 -7.88 5.53 3.49
CA VAL A 87 -8.65 4.31 3.77
C VAL A 87 -8.45 3.89 5.23
N PRO A 88 -9.36 3.09 5.78
CA PRO A 88 -9.16 2.53 7.12
C PRO A 88 -7.82 1.78 7.23
N LYS A 89 -7.19 1.86 8.39
CA LYS A 89 -5.91 1.17 8.63
C LYS A 89 -6.02 -0.32 8.36
N GLY A 90 -5.04 -0.82 7.62
CA GLY A 90 -4.96 -2.24 7.27
C GLY A 90 -5.72 -2.64 6.01
N LEU A 91 -6.44 -1.72 5.37
CA LEU A 91 -7.23 -2.05 4.18
C LEU A 91 -6.36 -2.48 3.00
N ASN A 92 -6.65 -3.65 2.47
CA ASN A 92 -6.11 -4.16 1.22
C ASN A 92 -7.25 -4.63 0.33
N VAL A 93 -7.18 -4.32 -0.95
CA VAL A 93 -8.16 -4.81 -1.93
C VAL A 93 -7.77 -6.23 -2.33
N ILE A 94 -8.71 -7.16 -2.31
CA ILE A 94 -8.46 -8.57 -2.63
C ILE A 94 -9.22 -9.09 -3.84
N GLY A 95 -10.29 -8.44 -4.25
CA GLY A 95 -11.10 -8.95 -5.34
C GLY A 95 -12.18 -8.01 -5.80
N LYS A 96 -12.91 -8.46 -6.81
CA LYS A 96 -14.02 -7.73 -7.42
C LYS A 96 -15.18 -8.69 -7.67
N ILE A 97 -16.39 -8.25 -7.38
CA ILE A 97 -17.63 -8.95 -7.70
C ILE A 97 -18.58 -7.93 -8.33
N GLY A 98 -18.95 -8.18 -9.60
CA GLY A 98 -19.72 -7.19 -10.36
C GLY A 98 -18.96 -5.87 -10.49
N ASP A 99 -19.55 -4.77 -10.08
CA ASP A 99 -18.95 -3.44 -10.14
C ASP A 99 -18.22 -3.03 -8.84
N TYR A 100 -18.23 -3.90 -7.84
CA TYR A 100 -17.66 -3.58 -6.52
C TYR A 100 -16.33 -4.28 -6.28
N TYR A 101 -15.39 -3.50 -5.73
CA TYR A 101 -14.12 -3.99 -5.19
C TYR A 101 -14.28 -4.24 -3.69
N TYR A 102 -13.65 -5.28 -3.20
CA TYR A 102 -13.76 -5.73 -1.81
C TYR A 102 -12.42 -5.75 -1.12
N SER A 103 -12.42 -5.37 0.15
CA SER A 103 -11.24 -5.47 1.01
C SER A 103 -11.13 -6.85 1.66
N GLU A 104 -9.93 -7.15 2.20
CA GLU A 104 -9.77 -8.20 3.21
C GLU A 104 -10.66 -7.90 4.42
N VAL A 105 -10.94 -8.94 5.20
CA VAL A 105 -11.61 -8.79 6.48
C VAL A 105 -10.70 -8.05 7.45
N LEU A 106 -11.19 -6.96 8.03
CA LEU A 106 -10.48 -6.20 9.05
C LEU A 106 -11.12 -6.45 10.42
N GLY A 107 -10.31 -6.87 11.38
CA GLY A 107 -10.74 -7.06 12.75
C GLY A 107 -10.65 -5.77 13.55
N ASP A 108 -11.63 -5.55 14.41
CA ASP A 108 -11.60 -4.51 15.42
C ASP A 108 -11.69 -5.16 16.80
N GLU A 109 -10.54 -5.24 17.48
CA GLU A 109 -10.44 -5.90 18.78
C GLU A 109 -11.26 -5.22 19.86
N GLU A 110 -11.40 -3.89 19.80
CA GLU A 110 -12.16 -3.12 20.78
C GLU A 110 -13.67 -3.39 20.68
N SER A 111 -14.21 -3.43 19.46
CA SER A 111 -15.64 -3.65 19.23
C SER A 111 -16.00 -5.12 19.03
N MET A 112 -15.02 -6.01 18.93
CA MET A 112 -15.21 -7.43 18.60
C MET A 112 -15.93 -7.64 17.27
N LYS A 113 -15.76 -6.74 16.32
CA LYS A 113 -16.40 -6.75 15.00
C LYS A 113 -15.41 -7.05 13.90
N LEU A 114 -15.92 -7.65 12.83
CA LEU A 114 -15.20 -7.86 11.59
C LEU A 114 -15.83 -6.98 10.51
N TRP A 115 -14.97 -6.30 9.76
CA TRP A 115 -15.39 -5.37 8.73
C TRP A 115 -14.89 -5.82 7.37
N ILE A 116 -15.76 -5.73 6.35
CA ILE A 116 -15.40 -5.85 4.95
C ILE A 116 -15.86 -4.57 4.28
N TYR A 117 -14.93 -3.88 3.63
CA TYR A 117 -15.23 -2.65 2.89
C TYR A 117 -15.41 -2.96 1.42
N ARG A 118 -16.33 -2.28 0.79
CA ARG A 118 -16.53 -2.35 -0.66
C ARG A 118 -16.65 -0.95 -1.26
N PHE A 119 -16.24 -0.81 -2.50
CA PHE A 119 -16.33 0.46 -3.23
C PHE A 119 -16.44 0.21 -4.72
N ARG A 120 -16.87 1.23 -5.44
CA ARG A 120 -16.92 1.31 -6.90
C ARG A 120 -15.97 2.38 -7.41
N LEU A 121 -15.44 2.15 -8.59
CA LEU A 121 -14.69 3.15 -9.34
C LEU A 121 -15.50 3.68 -10.51
#